data_140e124f31f44952d02dce8b84d7be08
#
_entry.id   140e124f31f44952d02dce8b84d7be08
#
_cell.length_a   1.000
_cell.length_b   1.000
_cell.length_c   1.000
_cell.angle_alpha   90.00
_cell.angle_beta   90.00
_cell.angle_gamma   90.00
#
_symmetry.space_group_name_H-M   'P 1'
#
loop_
_entity.id
_entity.type
_entity.pdbx_description
1 polymer ?
#
loop_
_entity_poly.entity_id
_entity_poly.type
_entity_poly.pdbx_seq_one_letter_code
_entity_poly.pdbx_strand_id
1 'polypeptide(L)'
;MDRHSPAAGLTRPLSAPITVLLRDGDVGGRYASRSEAVLATALAAAGAGWTEAGWREVLAGSALGEWAQVQRRRTGTRRHRNVPDVEHRLAGTWAKAARRAVERPPVADAVSVRGELAAVLAAVDRNPGVWRGAAGVSDRAVLAVLVQIGVAACTVTPSASTRQLSELANISPATAAVALGRLRARGWLRLEHPAAGTQAATWRLVRPEHLQSPPPAAVEQVLEALPPRPLLPAGGSARAHDAFTHTVHGGLGRVAARLFDVLDDGAYGGLSVPQLTALTGLHPRTGRRHLVGLQAAGLVTAGGGGRTWARSLAAGDPEQLGGALSEAAVLLECTGVTERRRQRHLAQRAAFTTYWTDFSARRGWAVQRGLYRPDQPQLPLPHAA
;
A
#
# COMPACT_ATOMS: atom_id res chain seq x y z
N MET A 1 -42.16 6.24 29.12
CA MET A 1 -41.01 5.36 28.80
C MET A 1 -40.88 5.33 27.28
N ASP A 2 -40.17 6.34 26.75
CA ASP A 2 -40.03 6.53 25.31
C ASP A 2 -38.92 5.61 24.78
N ARG A 3 -39.31 4.68 23.95
CA ARG A 3 -38.38 3.86 23.16
C ARG A 3 -37.85 4.73 22.02
N HIS A 4 -36.62 5.20 22.19
CA HIS A 4 -35.89 5.79 21.08
C HIS A 4 -35.72 4.72 19.98
N SER A 5 -36.53 4.80 18.94
CA SER A 5 -36.26 4.16 17.67
C SER A 5 -34.97 4.76 17.10
N PRO A 6 -33.95 3.96 16.80
CA PRO A 6 -32.80 4.48 16.08
C PRO A 6 -33.27 4.94 14.69
N ALA A 7 -32.96 6.19 14.38
CA ALA A 7 -33.17 6.76 13.07
C ALA A 7 -32.66 5.77 12.01
N ALA A 8 -33.49 5.53 10.98
CA ALA A 8 -33.15 4.71 9.82
C ALA A 8 -31.92 5.31 9.12
N GLY A 9 -30.74 4.90 9.56
CA GLY A 9 -29.47 5.29 8.97
C GLY A 9 -29.42 4.75 7.55
N LEU A 10 -29.14 5.62 6.59
CA LEU A 10 -28.94 5.29 5.18
C LEU A 10 -27.90 4.14 5.09
N THR A 11 -28.38 2.94 4.74
CA THR A 11 -27.54 1.79 4.46
C THR A 11 -26.72 2.08 3.20
N ARG A 12 -25.40 2.08 3.33
CA ARG A 12 -24.50 2.26 2.17
C ARG A 12 -24.45 0.96 1.36
N PRO A 13 -24.34 1.04 0.02
CA PRO A 13 -24.14 -0.14 -0.80
C PRO A 13 -22.80 -0.81 -0.45
N LEU A 14 -22.75 -2.14 -0.54
CA LEU A 14 -21.51 -2.89 -0.39
C LEU A 14 -20.57 -2.59 -1.57
N SER A 15 -19.27 -2.65 -1.32
CA SER A 15 -18.28 -2.48 -2.39
C SER A 15 -18.37 -3.59 -3.43
N ALA A 16 -18.06 -3.30 -4.69
CA ALA A 16 -18.12 -4.26 -5.79
C ALA A 16 -17.42 -5.60 -5.49
N PRO A 17 -16.20 -5.64 -4.88
CA PRO A 17 -15.57 -6.92 -4.52
C PRO A 17 -16.37 -7.75 -3.51
N ILE A 18 -17.05 -7.12 -2.55
CA ILE A 18 -17.88 -7.82 -1.57
C ILE A 18 -19.18 -8.31 -2.21
N THR A 19 -19.77 -7.53 -3.11
CA THR A 19 -20.95 -7.94 -3.88
C THR A 19 -20.64 -9.16 -4.75
N VAL A 20 -19.49 -9.17 -5.43
CA VAL A 20 -19.01 -10.33 -6.21
C VAL A 20 -18.76 -11.52 -5.28
N LEU A 21 -18.12 -11.32 -4.12
CA LEU A 21 -17.90 -12.39 -3.14
C LEU A 21 -19.21 -13.02 -2.64
N LEU A 22 -20.23 -12.22 -2.39
CA LEU A 22 -21.56 -12.73 -2.01
C LEU A 22 -22.21 -13.52 -3.15
N ARG A 23 -22.20 -13.00 -4.37
CA ARG A 23 -22.83 -13.62 -5.53
C ARG A 23 -22.15 -14.92 -5.95
N ASP A 24 -20.84 -14.89 -6.13
CA ASP A 24 -20.06 -15.95 -6.80
C ASP A 24 -19.28 -16.83 -5.81
N GLY A 25 -19.20 -16.43 -4.53
CA GLY A 25 -18.33 -17.05 -3.55
C GLY A 25 -16.85 -16.62 -3.73
N ASP A 26 -15.95 -17.25 -2.99
CA ASP A 26 -14.50 -16.98 -3.08
C ASP A 26 -13.85 -17.82 -4.20
N VAL A 27 -14.24 -17.58 -5.43
CA VAL A 27 -13.75 -18.32 -6.62
C VAL A 27 -12.25 -18.13 -6.81
N GLY A 28 -11.72 -16.96 -6.44
CA GLY A 28 -10.29 -16.63 -6.57
C GLY A 28 -9.41 -17.08 -5.40
N GLY A 29 -9.95 -17.77 -4.38
CA GLY A 29 -9.19 -18.22 -3.19
C GLY A 29 -8.56 -17.06 -2.41
N ARG A 30 -9.19 -15.90 -2.37
CA ARG A 30 -8.70 -14.69 -1.69
C ARG A 30 -8.66 -14.87 -0.17
N TYR A 31 -9.52 -15.72 0.37
CA TYR A 31 -9.64 -15.98 1.80
C TYR A 31 -9.14 -17.38 2.13
N ALA A 32 -8.44 -17.54 3.26
CA ALA A 32 -7.92 -18.82 3.67
C ALA A 32 -9.02 -19.86 4.01
N SER A 33 -10.24 -19.38 4.28
CA SER A 33 -11.38 -20.25 4.55
C SER A 33 -12.72 -19.58 4.20
N ARG A 34 -13.76 -20.41 3.98
CA ARG A 34 -15.14 -19.91 3.83
C ARG A 34 -15.62 -19.11 5.04
N SER A 35 -15.15 -19.46 6.25
CA SER A 35 -15.47 -18.71 7.48
C SER A 35 -14.92 -17.28 7.43
N GLU A 36 -13.72 -17.08 6.90
CA GLU A 36 -13.13 -15.77 6.71
C GLU A 36 -13.84 -14.97 5.63
N ALA A 37 -14.22 -15.62 4.53
CA ALA A 37 -15.00 -14.98 3.47
C ALA A 37 -16.35 -14.47 4.01
N VAL A 38 -17.08 -15.28 4.79
CA VAL A 38 -18.35 -14.87 5.41
C VAL A 38 -18.14 -13.77 6.46
N LEU A 39 -17.09 -13.84 7.28
CA LEU A 39 -16.75 -12.77 8.22
C LEU A 39 -16.43 -11.45 7.49
N ALA A 40 -15.77 -11.52 6.35
CA ALA A 40 -15.48 -10.33 5.54
C ALA A 40 -16.74 -9.66 5.02
N THR A 41 -17.76 -10.45 4.59
CA THR A 41 -19.07 -9.89 4.18
C THR A 41 -19.81 -9.27 5.36
N ALA A 42 -19.80 -9.91 6.54
CA ALA A 42 -20.41 -9.37 7.76
C ALA A 42 -19.75 -8.06 8.20
N LEU A 43 -18.39 -7.98 8.15
CA LEU A 43 -17.62 -6.77 8.46
C LEU A 43 -17.96 -5.63 7.50
N ALA A 44 -18.07 -5.92 6.21
CA ALA A 44 -18.42 -4.92 5.21
C ALA A 44 -19.86 -4.41 5.41
N ALA A 45 -20.82 -5.30 5.68
CA ALA A 45 -22.21 -4.97 5.94
C ALA A 45 -22.37 -4.13 7.22
N ALA A 46 -21.75 -4.55 8.33
CA ALA A 46 -21.77 -3.80 9.59
C ALA A 46 -21.13 -2.41 9.43
N GLY A 47 -19.99 -2.31 8.74
CA GLY A 47 -19.32 -1.04 8.42
C GLY A 47 -20.11 -0.13 7.47
N ALA A 48 -21.02 -0.70 6.66
CA ALA A 48 -21.94 0.03 5.79
C ALA A 48 -23.26 0.43 6.48
N GLY A 49 -23.41 0.11 7.76
CA GLY A 49 -24.63 0.42 8.54
C GLY A 49 -25.81 -0.54 8.32
N TRP A 50 -25.55 -1.73 7.77
CA TRP A 50 -26.57 -2.75 7.63
C TRP A 50 -26.99 -3.33 8.97
N THR A 51 -28.22 -3.88 9.02
CA THR A 51 -28.67 -4.69 10.15
C THR A 51 -28.25 -6.14 9.98
N GLU A 52 -28.20 -6.89 11.10
CA GLU A 52 -27.96 -8.34 11.06
C GLU A 52 -28.96 -9.05 10.15
N ALA A 53 -30.24 -8.68 10.25
CA ALA A 53 -31.30 -9.26 9.44
C ALA A 53 -31.06 -9.05 7.94
N GLY A 54 -30.74 -7.83 7.51
CA GLY A 54 -30.47 -7.54 6.11
C GLY A 54 -29.22 -8.28 5.57
N TRP A 55 -28.16 -8.40 6.39
CA TRP A 55 -27.00 -9.21 6.00
C TRP A 55 -27.35 -10.69 5.87
N ARG A 56 -28.11 -11.25 6.80
CA ARG A 56 -28.53 -12.65 6.76
C ARG A 56 -29.40 -12.97 5.54
N GLU A 57 -30.31 -12.09 5.19
CA GLU A 57 -31.18 -12.22 4.01
C GLU A 57 -30.34 -12.33 2.72
N VAL A 58 -29.41 -11.41 2.51
CA VAL A 58 -28.51 -11.44 1.35
C VAL A 58 -27.59 -12.66 1.38
N LEU A 59 -27.06 -13.02 2.54
CA LEU A 59 -26.19 -14.18 2.69
C LEU A 59 -26.94 -15.48 2.35
N ALA A 60 -28.18 -15.63 2.80
CA ALA A 60 -29.01 -16.83 2.54
C ALA A 60 -29.22 -17.07 1.03
N GLY A 61 -29.39 -16.00 0.25
CA GLY A 61 -29.51 -16.05 -1.21
C GLY A 61 -28.19 -16.14 -1.98
N SER A 62 -27.06 -16.21 -1.29
CA SER A 62 -25.73 -16.12 -1.91
C SER A 62 -25.00 -17.47 -1.98
N ALA A 63 -23.96 -17.55 -2.83
CA ALA A 63 -23.07 -18.71 -2.92
C ALA A 63 -22.35 -19.07 -1.59
N LEU A 64 -22.26 -18.11 -0.66
CA LEU A 64 -21.69 -18.33 0.68
C LEU A 64 -22.72 -18.85 1.70
N GLY A 65 -24.02 -18.82 1.38
CA GLY A 65 -25.10 -19.20 2.32
C GLY A 65 -24.99 -20.63 2.85
N GLU A 66 -24.55 -21.57 2.03
CA GLU A 66 -24.33 -22.96 2.44
C GLU A 66 -23.31 -23.12 3.59
N TRP A 67 -22.41 -22.14 3.75
CA TRP A 67 -21.38 -22.23 4.80
C TRP A 67 -21.98 -22.36 6.21
N ALA A 68 -23.04 -21.63 6.48
CA ALA A 68 -23.70 -21.69 7.78
C ALA A 68 -24.42 -23.02 7.97
N GLN A 69 -25.03 -23.56 6.90
CA GLN A 69 -25.90 -24.72 6.91
C GLN A 69 -25.13 -26.06 6.95
N VAL A 70 -23.90 -26.10 6.41
CA VAL A 70 -23.15 -27.35 6.24
C VAL A 70 -21.90 -27.38 7.12
N GLN A 71 -21.72 -28.51 7.85
CA GLN A 71 -20.52 -28.82 8.61
C GLN A 71 -19.76 -29.95 7.92
N ARG A 72 -18.44 -29.75 7.69
CA ARG A 72 -17.54 -30.86 7.35
C ARG A 72 -17.11 -31.57 8.64
N ARG A 73 -17.35 -32.86 8.71
CA ARG A 73 -16.78 -33.72 9.77
C ARG A 73 -15.30 -33.97 9.49
N ARG A 74 -14.56 -34.40 10.54
CA ARG A 74 -13.15 -34.77 10.43
C ARG A 74 -12.91 -35.90 9.41
N THR A 75 -13.93 -36.71 9.13
CA THR A 75 -13.97 -37.80 8.12
C THR A 75 -14.20 -37.28 6.68
N GLY A 76 -14.32 -35.95 6.46
CA GLY A 76 -14.60 -35.38 5.16
C GLY A 76 -16.09 -35.35 4.77
N THR A 77 -16.97 -36.05 5.48
CA THR A 77 -18.41 -36.11 5.19
C THR A 77 -19.09 -34.77 5.52
N ARG A 78 -20.06 -34.38 4.69
CA ARG A 78 -20.87 -33.17 4.90
C ARG A 78 -22.11 -33.54 5.73
N ARG A 79 -22.43 -32.74 6.75
CA ARG A 79 -23.67 -32.86 7.54
C ARG A 79 -24.35 -31.50 7.58
N HIS A 80 -25.69 -31.48 7.38
CA HIS A 80 -26.47 -30.30 7.64
C HIS A 80 -26.57 -30.03 9.15
N ARG A 81 -26.48 -28.75 9.53
CA ARG A 81 -26.69 -28.29 10.91
C ARG A 81 -28.18 -28.15 11.17
N ASN A 82 -28.58 -28.26 12.43
CA ASN A 82 -29.90 -27.86 12.84
C ASN A 82 -30.06 -26.32 12.81
N VAL A 83 -31.30 -25.84 12.75
CA VAL A 83 -31.59 -24.41 12.65
C VAL A 83 -30.98 -23.59 13.80
N PRO A 84 -31.08 -24.01 15.10
CA PRO A 84 -30.48 -23.28 16.20
C PRO A 84 -28.96 -23.12 16.07
N ASP A 85 -28.23 -24.13 15.61
CA ASP A 85 -26.77 -24.08 15.40
C ASP A 85 -26.41 -23.07 14.27
N VAL A 86 -27.22 -23.03 13.21
CA VAL A 86 -27.05 -22.07 12.11
C VAL A 86 -27.23 -20.65 12.63
N GLU A 87 -28.32 -20.41 13.37
CA GLU A 87 -28.61 -19.08 13.92
C GLU A 87 -27.55 -18.61 14.91
N HIS A 88 -27.14 -19.47 15.82
CA HIS A 88 -26.07 -19.17 16.77
C HIS A 88 -24.76 -18.80 16.06
N ARG A 89 -24.41 -19.52 14.99
CA ARG A 89 -23.20 -19.26 14.21
C ARG A 89 -23.25 -17.94 13.47
N LEU A 90 -24.38 -17.62 12.86
CA LEU A 90 -24.59 -16.35 12.16
C LEU A 90 -24.58 -15.18 13.14
N ALA A 91 -25.30 -15.30 14.26
CA ALA A 91 -25.30 -14.30 15.34
C ALA A 91 -23.89 -14.05 15.88
N GLY A 92 -23.12 -15.10 16.17
CA GLY A 92 -21.74 -14.98 16.65
C GLY A 92 -20.82 -14.31 15.61
N THR A 93 -21.00 -14.62 14.33
CA THR A 93 -20.25 -13.97 13.24
C THR A 93 -20.59 -12.49 13.12
N TRP A 94 -21.88 -12.16 13.17
CA TRP A 94 -22.35 -10.78 13.15
C TRP A 94 -21.88 -9.98 14.37
N ALA A 95 -22.04 -10.52 15.59
CA ALA A 95 -21.60 -9.86 16.81
C ALA A 95 -20.10 -9.53 16.77
N LYS A 96 -19.27 -10.46 16.24
CA LYS A 96 -17.85 -10.23 16.04
C LYS A 96 -17.59 -9.13 15.00
N ALA A 97 -18.35 -9.11 13.92
CA ALA A 97 -18.25 -8.10 12.87
C ALA A 97 -18.70 -6.72 13.37
N ALA A 98 -19.86 -6.63 14.03
CA ALA A 98 -20.40 -5.39 14.56
C ALA A 98 -19.45 -4.75 15.59
N ARG A 99 -18.92 -5.54 16.53
CA ARG A 99 -17.91 -5.06 17.48
C ARG A 99 -16.68 -4.48 16.77
N ARG A 100 -16.13 -5.20 15.79
CA ARG A 100 -14.97 -4.72 15.01
C ARG A 100 -15.30 -3.51 14.14
N ALA A 101 -16.54 -3.37 13.67
CA ALA A 101 -16.97 -2.20 12.92
C ALA A 101 -17.04 -0.96 13.81
N VAL A 102 -17.47 -1.09 15.08
CA VAL A 102 -17.48 0.00 16.08
C VAL A 102 -16.05 0.36 16.50
N GLU A 103 -15.17 -0.63 16.67
CA GLU A 103 -13.75 -0.40 16.98
C GLU A 103 -12.96 0.22 15.82
N ARG A 104 -13.47 0.11 14.58
CA ARG A 104 -12.90 0.83 13.44
C ARG A 104 -13.35 2.29 13.50
N PRO A 105 -12.43 3.24 13.36
CA PRO A 105 -12.83 4.62 13.14
C PRO A 105 -13.79 4.67 11.96
N PRO A 106 -14.81 5.56 12.00
CA PRO A 106 -15.77 5.69 10.91
C PRO A 106 -15.00 5.76 9.60
N VAL A 107 -15.39 4.95 8.62
CA VAL A 107 -14.77 4.98 7.29
C VAL A 107 -14.87 6.43 6.83
N ALA A 108 -13.77 7.16 6.95
CA ALA A 108 -13.68 8.51 6.46
C ALA A 108 -14.18 8.45 5.01
N ASP A 109 -15.02 9.39 4.65
CA ASP A 109 -15.53 9.47 3.28
C ASP A 109 -14.37 9.32 2.31
N ALA A 110 -14.51 8.44 1.32
CA ALA A 110 -13.44 8.15 0.36
C ALA A 110 -12.94 9.43 -0.34
N VAL A 111 -13.79 10.42 -0.48
CA VAL A 111 -13.45 11.75 -1.02
C VAL A 111 -12.54 12.49 -0.04
N SER A 112 -12.89 12.51 1.25
CA SER A 112 -12.10 13.13 2.31
C SER A 112 -10.72 12.50 2.43
N VAL A 113 -10.65 11.15 2.47
CA VAL A 113 -9.35 10.42 2.49
C VAL A 113 -8.49 10.76 1.30
N ARG A 114 -9.07 10.74 0.09
CA ARG A 114 -8.33 11.11 -1.12
C ARG A 114 -7.87 12.56 -1.08
N GLY A 115 -8.70 13.47 -0.57
CA GLY A 115 -8.35 14.87 -0.36
C GLY A 115 -7.17 15.04 0.59
N GLU A 116 -7.17 14.35 1.74
CA GLU A 116 -6.05 14.39 2.69
C GLU A 116 -4.76 13.82 2.07
N LEU A 117 -4.84 12.67 1.37
CA LEU A 117 -3.70 12.07 0.69
C LEU A 117 -3.17 12.96 -0.44
N ALA A 118 -4.06 13.60 -1.21
CA ALA A 118 -3.69 14.58 -2.22
C ALA A 118 -2.97 15.78 -1.61
N ALA A 119 -3.44 16.28 -0.46
CA ALA A 119 -2.80 17.38 0.24
C ALA A 119 -1.39 17.02 0.73
N VAL A 120 -1.17 15.78 1.17
CA VAL A 120 0.19 15.28 1.52
C VAL A 120 1.09 15.30 0.29
N LEU A 121 0.64 14.75 -0.86
CA LEU A 121 1.44 14.75 -2.09
C LEU A 121 1.71 16.16 -2.61
N ALA A 122 0.71 17.04 -2.58
CA ALA A 122 0.90 18.44 -2.96
C ALA A 122 1.95 19.14 -2.08
N ALA A 123 1.95 18.87 -0.77
CA ALA A 123 2.99 19.36 0.13
C ALA A 123 4.37 18.80 -0.19
N VAL A 124 4.47 17.54 -0.59
CA VAL A 124 5.71 16.91 -1.08
C VAL A 124 6.24 17.62 -2.32
N ASP A 125 5.37 17.87 -3.29
CA ASP A 125 5.77 18.46 -4.58
C ASP A 125 6.12 19.96 -4.44
N ARG A 126 5.44 20.70 -3.55
CA ARG A 126 5.75 22.10 -3.24
C ARG A 126 7.06 22.30 -2.50
N ASN A 127 7.59 21.26 -1.85
CA ASN A 127 8.80 21.37 -1.05
C ASN A 127 9.96 20.47 -1.58
N PRO A 128 10.40 20.62 -2.84
CA PRO A 128 11.41 19.76 -3.44
C PRO A 128 12.75 19.81 -2.70
N GLY A 129 13.06 20.92 -2.04
CA GLY A 129 14.27 21.09 -1.24
C GLY A 129 14.42 20.11 -0.09
N VAL A 130 13.33 19.65 0.50
CA VAL A 130 13.30 18.67 1.59
C VAL A 130 13.79 17.28 1.14
N TRP A 131 13.66 16.98 -0.15
CA TRP A 131 13.94 15.67 -0.74
C TRP A 131 15.29 15.60 -1.46
N ARG A 132 16.23 16.48 -1.11
CA ARG A 132 17.57 16.53 -1.71
C ARG A 132 18.42 15.32 -1.31
N GLY A 133 19.35 14.96 -2.20
CA GLY A 133 20.31 13.88 -1.99
C GLY A 133 19.67 12.48 -1.98
N ALA A 134 20.52 11.47 -1.85
CA ALA A 134 20.11 10.06 -1.89
C ALA A 134 19.15 9.68 -0.76
N ALA A 135 19.32 10.27 0.42
CA ALA A 135 18.42 10.07 1.55
C ALA A 135 17.02 10.63 1.27
N GLY A 136 16.93 11.88 0.81
CA GLY A 136 15.64 12.52 0.50
C GLY A 136 14.88 11.82 -0.62
N VAL A 137 15.57 11.32 -1.65
CA VAL A 137 14.95 10.52 -2.71
C VAL A 137 14.36 9.22 -2.16
N SER A 138 15.05 8.56 -1.21
CA SER A 138 14.53 7.36 -0.55
C SER A 138 13.32 7.66 0.33
N ASP A 139 13.39 8.74 1.12
CA ASP A 139 12.31 9.17 1.99
C ASP A 139 11.04 9.47 1.19
N ARG A 140 11.19 10.21 0.09
CA ARG A 140 10.07 10.50 -0.81
C ARG A 140 9.50 9.24 -1.45
N ALA A 141 10.34 8.28 -1.85
CA ALA A 141 9.87 7.03 -2.43
C ALA A 141 9.04 6.22 -1.42
N VAL A 142 9.49 6.12 -0.16
CA VAL A 142 8.73 5.44 0.91
C VAL A 142 7.43 6.15 1.21
N LEU A 143 7.43 7.49 1.29
CA LEU A 143 6.22 8.27 1.52
C LEU A 143 5.20 8.09 0.38
N ALA A 144 5.65 8.12 -0.88
CA ALA A 144 4.79 7.89 -2.04
C ALA A 144 4.16 6.49 -2.02
N VAL A 145 4.91 5.46 -1.64
CA VAL A 145 4.38 4.10 -1.49
C VAL A 145 3.33 4.02 -0.37
N LEU A 146 3.56 4.68 0.77
CA LEU A 146 2.57 4.73 1.85
C LEU A 146 1.29 5.43 1.39
N VAL A 147 1.39 6.52 0.62
CA VAL A 147 0.22 7.18 0.01
C VAL A 147 -0.50 6.22 -0.95
N GLN A 148 0.21 5.49 -1.81
CA GLN A 148 -0.40 4.51 -2.71
C GLN A 148 -1.17 3.42 -1.95
N ILE A 149 -0.58 2.87 -0.87
CA ILE A 149 -1.25 1.90 0.00
C ILE A 149 -2.49 2.55 0.64
N GLY A 150 -2.38 3.79 1.11
CA GLY A 150 -3.49 4.56 1.69
C GLY A 150 -4.64 4.77 0.71
N VAL A 151 -4.34 5.14 -0.55
CA VAL A 151 -5.35 5.29 -1.63
C VAL A 151 -6.02 3.96 -1.92
N ALA A 152 -5.24 2.88 -2.08
CA ALA A 152 -5.77 1.55 -2.37
C ALA A 152 -6.64 0.99 -1.23
N ALA A 153 -6.29 1.28 0.04
CA ALA A 153 -7.03 0.87 1.22
C ALA A 153 -8.07 1.89 1.69
N CYS A 154 -8.20 3.04 0.99
CA CYS A 154 -9.06 4.15 1.36
C CYS A 154 -8.83 4.59 2.83
N THR A 155 -7.58 4.84 3.23
CA THR A 155 -7.19 5.22 4.59
C THR A 155 -5.99 6.17 4.61
N VAL A 156 -6.00 7.10 5.55
CA VAL A 156 -4.83 7.95 5.87
C VAL A 156 -3.86 7.28 6.86
N THR A 157 -4.23 6.08 7.34
CA THR A 157 -3.46 5.28 8.29
C THR A 157 -3.08 3.91 7.69
N PRO A 158 -2.28 3.85 6.60
CA PRO A 158 -1.89 2.59 5.99
C PRO A 158 -1.01 1.75 6.93
N SER A 159 -1.23 0.43 6.89
CA SER A 159 -0.34 -0.55 7.53
C SER A 159 0.62 -1.10 6.49
N ALA A 160 1.92 -1.01 6.78
CA ALA A 160 2.95 -1.48 5.85
C ALA A 160 4.18 -2.00 6.60
N SER A 161 4.68 -3.16 6.17
CA SER A 161 5.96 -3.69 6.64
C SER A 161 7.13 -3.03 5.90
N THR A 162 8.30 -2.96 6.54
CA THR A 162 9.54 -2.47 5.91
C THR A 162 9.89 -3.25 4.64
N ARG A 163 9.58 -4.55 4.58
CA ARG A 163 9.80 -5.39 3.39
C ARG A 163 8.88 -4.98 2.25
N GLN A 164 7.59 -4.80 2.52
CA GLN A 164 6.63 -4.33 1.52
C GLN A 164 7.02 -2.96 0.98
N LEU A 165 7.41 -2.03 1.86
CA LEU A 165 7.90 -0.71 1.44
C LEU A 165 9.17 -0.82 0.61
N SER A 166 10.08 -1.72 0.95
CA SER A 166 11.33 -1.92 0.20
C SER A 166 11.08 -2.46 -1.21
N GLU A 167 10.12 -3.37 -1.37
CA GLU A 167 9.74 -3.91 -2.68
C GLU A 167 9.13 -2.81 -3.57
N LEU A 168 8.11 -2.13 -3.06
CA LEU A 168 7.36 -1.12 -3.82
C LEU A 168 8.18 0.16 -4.10
N ALA A 169 9.09 0.53 -3.20
CA ALA A 169 10.00 1.66 -3.40
C ALA A 169 11.31 1.28 -4.10
N ASN A 170 11.53 0.00 -4.39
CA ASN A 170 12.74 -0.55 -5.00
C ASN A 170 14.04 -0.17 -4.25
N ILE A 171 14.04 -0.29 -2.92
CA ILE A 171 15.15 -0.01 -2.02
C ILE A 171 15.41 -1.21 -1.09
N SER A 172 16.51 -1.20 -0.32
CA SER A 172 16.72 -2.24 0.67
C SER A 172 15.78 -2.08 1.88
N PRO A 173 15.44 -3.18 2.61
CA PRO A 173 14.65 -3.08 3.84
C PRO A 173 15.29 -2.16 4.90
N ALA A 174 16.62 -2.19 5.02
CA ALA A 174 17.35 -1.29 5.91
C ALA A 174 17.18 0.18 5.51
N THR A 175 17.27 0.48 4.21
CA THR A 175 17.00 1.83 3.68
C THR A 175 15.56 2.27 3.96
N ALA A 176 14.59 1.37 3.81
CA ALA A 176 13.19 1.66 4.10
C ALA A 176 12.97 1.96 5.59
N ALA A 177 13.58 1.18 6.50
CA ALA A 177 13.51 1.40 7.94
C ALA A 177 14.09 2.77 8.34
N VAL A 178 15.27 3.11 7.81
CA VAL A 178 15.92 4.42 8.06
C VAL A 178 15.08 5.57 7.49
N ALA A 179 14.48 5.40 6.31
CA ALA A 179 13.59 6.38 5.70
C ALA A 179 12.34 6.63 6.56
N LEU A 180 11.69 5.58 7.09
CA LEU A 180 10.57 5.72 8.03
C LEU A 180 10.95 6.52 9.28
N GLY A 181 12.13 6.25 9.86
CA GLY A 181 12.65 7.01 10.99
C GLY A 181 12.81 8.50 10.68
N ARG A 182 13.41 8.84 9.53
CA ARG A 182 13.58 10.23 9.09
C ARG A 182 12.25 10.92 8.76
N LEU A 183 11.32 10.22 8.10
CA LEU A 183 9.97 10.75 7.81
C LEU A 183 9.20 11.05 9.09
N ARG A 184 9.30 10.16 10.10
CA ARG A 184 8.73 10.39 11.43
C ARG A 184 9.37 11.61 12.12
N ALA A 185 10.69 11.68 12.14
CA ALA A 185 11.41 12.81 12.76
C ALA A 185 11.07 14.16 12.12
N ARG A 186 10.76 14.16 10.80
CA ARG A 186 10.34 15.37 10.06
C ARG A 186 8.83 15.63 10.09
N GLY A 187 8.04 14.85 10.83
CA GLY A 187 6.61 15.06 10.99
C GLY A 187 5.73 14.63 9.80
N TRP A 188 6.27 13.90 8.81
CA TRP A 188 5.49 13.35 7.70
C TRP A 188 4.71 12.10 8.08
N LEU A 189 5.17 11.39 9.11
CA LEU A 189 4.57 10.16 9.61
C LEU A 189 4.42 10.22 11.13
N ARG A 190 3.30 9.71 11.63
CA ARG A 190 3.10 9.36 13.02
C ARG A 190 2.86 7.85 13.13
N LEU A 191 3.54 7.20 14.07
CA LEU A 191 3.33 5.79 14.34
C LEU A 191 2.05 5.67 15.18
N GLU A 192 1.01 5.06 14.63
CA GLU A 192 -0.24 4.79 15.35
C GLU A 192 -0.16 3.45 16.11
N HIS A 193 0.29 2.42 15.42
CA HIS A 193 0.48 1.10 16.02
C HIS A 193 1.84 0.54 15.63
N PRO A 194 2.68 0.13 16.60
CA PRO A 194 3.92 -0.56 16.29
C PRO A 194 3.66 -1.95 15.69
N ALA A 195 4.63 -2.46 14.95
CA ALA A 195 4.56 -3.84 14.45
C ALA A 195 4.52 -4.82 15.63
N ALA A 196 3.64 -5.83 15.56
CA ALA A 196 3.50 -6.85 16.59
C ALA A 196 3.24 -8.23 15.96
N GLY A 197 4.09 -9.20 16.26
CA GLY A 197 3.98 -10.55 15.68
C GLY A 197 4.02 -10.50 14.15
N THR A 198 2.95 -10.97 13.51
CA THR A 198 2.79 -10.94 12.05
C THR A 198 2.15 -9.66 11.52
N GLN A 199 1.75 -8.74 12.40
CA GLN A 199 1.11 -7.49 12.02
C GLN A 199 2.15 -6.42 11.68
N ALA A 200 1.95 -5.76 10.55
CA ALA A 200 2.78 -4.62 10.15
C ALA A 200 2.46 -3.37 11.00
N ALA A 201 3.43 -2.48 11.11
CA ALA A 201 3.22 -1.18 11.73
C ALA A 201 2.18 -0.35 10.95
N THR A 202 1.35 0.40 11.67
CA THR A 202 0.37 1.33 11.10
C THR A 202 0.89 2.76 11.25
N TRP A 203 0.91 3.48 10.13
CA TRP A 203 1.47 4.82 10.03
C TRP A 203 0.39 5.81 9.62
N ARG A 204 0.21 6.88 10.39
CA ARG A 204 -0.62 8.01 9.95
C ARG A 204 0.20 8.94 9.07
N LEU A 205 -0.30 9.20 7.88
CA LEU A 205 0.24 10.21 6.97
C LEU A 205 -0.17 11.60 7.47
N VAL A 206 0.80 12.50 7.60
CA VAL A 206 0.61 13.83 8.15
C VAL A 206 1.26 14.86 7.20
N ARG A 207 0.63 16.00 7.07
CA ARG A 207 1.26 17.16 6.43
C ARG A 207 1.93 18.00 7.52
N PRO A 208 3.27 18.15 7.51
CA PRO A 208 3.97 18.95 8.51
C PRO A 208 3.54 20.42 8.47
N GLU A 209 3.21 21.01 9.62
CA GLU A 209 2.73 22.39 9.71
C GLU A 209 3.76 23.42 9.23
N HIS A 210 5.03 23.19 9.53
CA HIS A 210 6.13 24.07 9.12
C HIS A 210 6.37 24.14 7.60
N LEU A 211 5.74 23.24 6.81
CA LEU A 211 5.81 23.21 5.33
C LEU A 211 4.54 23.80 4.70
N GLN A 212 3.72 24.51 5.45
CA GLN A 212 2.53 25.21 4.93
C GLN A 212 2.86 26.53 4.24
N SER A 213 4.09 27.01 4.36
CA SER A 213 4.56 28.20 3.65
C SER A 213 4.44 28.03 2.14
N PRO A 214 4.16 29.10 1.40
CA PRO A 214 4.09 29.05 -0.05
C PRO A 214 5.41 28.52 -0.63
N PRO A 215 5.35 27.71 -1.71
CA PRO A 215 6.55 27.19 -2.35
C PRO A 215 7.37 28.34 -2.94
N PRO A 216 8.67 28.13 -3.22
CA PRO A 216 9.45 29.09 -3.99
C PRO A 216 8.75 29.40 -5.34
N ALA A 217 8.72 30.67 -5.75
CA ALA A 217 8.02 31.11 -6.96
C ALA A 217 8.36 30.29 -8.22
N ALA A 218 9.63 29.90 -8.37
CA ALA A 218 10.05 29.04 -9.48
C ALA A 218 9.40 27.63 -9.45
N VAL A 219 9.08 27.11 -8.28
CA VAL A 219 8.38 25.82 -8.13
C VAL A 219 6.90 26.00 -8.45
N GLU A 220 6.30 27.08 -7.97
CA GLU A 220 4.89 27.40 -8.18
C GLU A 220 4.59 27.59 -9.67
N GLN A 221 5.39 28.39 -10.38
CA GLN A 221 5.25 28.58 -11.82
C GLN A 221 5.31 27.27 -12.61
N VAL A 222 6.20 26.34 -12.23
CA VAL A 222 6.30 25.05 -12.92
C VAL A 222 5.13 24.15 -12.57
N LEU A 223 4.66 24.15 -11.30
CA LEU A 223 3.50 23.35 -10.88
C LEU A 223 2.20 23.84 -11.52
N GLU A 224 2.03 25.16 -11.69
CA GLU A 224 0.87 25.75 -12.36
C GLU A 224 0.83 25.43 -13.87
N ALA A 225 2.00 25.31 -14.48
CA ALA A 225 2.11 24.95 -15.90
C ALA A 225 1.94 23.45 -16.18
N LEU A 226 1.92 22.61 -15.14
CA LEU A 226 1.77 21.15 -15.29
C LEU A 226 0.34 20.72 -14.96
N PRO A 227 -0.20 19.71 -15.67
CA PRO A 227 -1.48 19.13 -15.33
C PRO A 227 -1.44 18.52 -13.91
N PRO A 228 -2.59 18.47 -13.20
CA PRO A 228 -2.70 17.82 -11.92
C PRO A 228 -2.22 16.36 -12.01
N ARG A 229 -1.26 15.99 -11.18
CA ARG A 229 -0.79 14.61 -11.15
C ARG A 229 -1.83 13.69 -10.54
N PRO A 230 -2.10 12.55 -11.17
CA PRO A 230 -2.96 11.55 -10.58
C PRO A 230 -2.35 11.04 -9.27
N LEU A 231 -3.20 10.78 -8.25
CA LEU A 231 -2.79 10.19 -6.97
C LEU A 231 -2.12 8.83 -7.15
N LEU A 232 -2.57 8.08 -8.17
CA LEU A 232 -1.97 6.82 -8.60
C LEU A 232 -1.64 6.96 -10.09
N PRO A 233 -0.40 6.73 -10.51
CA PRO A 233 -0.08 6.65 -11.93
C PRO A 233 -0.85 5.47 -12.55
N ALA A 234 -1.45 5.69 -13.71
CA ALA A 234 -2.05 4.61 -14.50
C ALA A 234 -0.95 3.56 -14.77
N GLY A 235 -1.24 2.29 -14.48
CA GLY A 235 -0.27 1.20 -14.70
C GLY A 235 0.72 0.95 -13.56
N GLY A 236 0.58 1.60 -12.39
CA GLY A 236 1.48 1.42 -11.25
C GLY A 236 2.69 2.36 -11.27
N SER A 237 3.55 2.23 -10.26
CA SER A 237 4.78 3.04 -10.19
C SER A 237 5.89 2.43 -11.02
N ALA A 238 6.40 3.15 -12.02
CA ALA A 238 7.58 2.75 -12.80
C ALA A 238 8.80 2.44 -11.89
N ARG A 239 8.84 3.01 -10.69
CA ARG A 239 9.93 2.82 -9.70
C ARG A 239 10.11 1.37 -9.26
N ALA A 240 9.05 0.57 -9.24
CA ALA A 240 9.11 -0.84 -8.85
C ALA A 240 9.70 -1.73 -9.94
N HIS A 241 9.89 -1.19 -11.16
CA HIS A 241 10.40 -1.95 -12.29
C HIS A 241 11.92 -2.21 -12.20
N ASP A 242 12.37 -3.30 -12.79
CA ASP A 242 13.78 -3.72 -12.81
C ASP A 242 14.72 -2.66 -13.35
N ALA A 243 14.34 -1.91 -14.40
CA ALA A 243 15.12 -0.83 -14.97
C ALA A 243 15.55 0.23 -13.94
N PHE A 244 14.81 0.39 -12.84
CA PHE A 244 15.10 1.33 -11.77
C PHE A 244 15.68 0.69 -10.51
N THR A 245 16.12 -0.56 -10.57
CA THR A 245 16.87 -1.19 -9.48
C THR A 245 18.14 -0.42 -9.17
N HIS A 246 18.74 -0.70 -8.02
CA HIS A 246 19.97 -0.03 -7.62
C HIS A 246 21.10 -0.29 -8.64
N THR A 247 21.93 0.71 -8.88
CA THR A 247 23.03 0.66 -9.86
C THR A 247 24.02 -0.51 -9.64
N VAL A 248 24.17 -1.01 -8.40
CA VAL A 248 24.91 -2.24 -8.09
C VAL A 248 24.32 -3.47 -8.79
N HIS A 249 23.06 -3.43 -9.17
CA HIS A 249 22.38 -4.49 -9.92
C HIS A 249 22.17 -4.13 -11.41
N GLY A 250 22.94 -3.17 -11.92
CA GLY A 250 22.85 -2.72 -13.31
C GLY A 250 21.78 -1.68 -13.60
N GLY A 251 20.81 -1.47 -12.71
CA GLY A 251 19.70 -0.54 -12.98
C GLY A 251 20.07 0.94 -12.92
N LEU A 252 19.17 1.80 -13.38
CA LEU A 252 19.34 3.26 -13.41
C LEU A 252 19.25 3.92 -12.04
N GLY A 253 18.71 3.21 -11.05
CA GLY A 253 18.58 3.67 -9.68
C GLY A 253 17.40 4.63 -9.45
N ARG A 254 17.14 4.90 -8.18
CA ARG A 254 15.96 5.67 -7.72
C ARG A 254 15.97 7.15 -8.10
N VAL A 255 17.14 7.75 -8.35
CA VAL A 255 17.21 9.15 -8.80
C VAL A 255 16.71 9.26 -10.23
N ALA A 256 17.10 8.33 -11.10
CA ALA A 256 16.58 8.24 -12.46
C ALA A 256 15.07 7.96 -12.46
N ALA A 257 14.60 7.03 -11.61
CA ALA A 257 13.17 6.78 -11.44
C ALA A 257 12.39 8.05 -11.06
N ARG A 258 12.93 8.87 -10.14
CA ARG A 258 12.30 10.13 -9.76
C ARG A 258 12.24 11.12 -10.91
N LEU A 259 13.30 11.27 -11.69
CA LEU A 259 13.29 12.11 -12.87
C LEU A 259 12.27 11.62 -13.90
N PHE A 260 12.25 10.33 -14.14
CA PHE A 260 11.29 9.69 -15.04
C PHE A 260 9.83 9.91 -14.62
N ASP A 261 9.53 9.83 -13.30
CA ASP A 261 8.19 10.10 -12.78
C ASP A 261 7.75 11.57 -12.95
N VAL A 262 8.70 12.50 -13.01
CA VAL A 262 8.41 13.93 -13.19
C VAL A 262 8.25 14.31 -14.66
N LEU A 263 8.94 13.59 -15.55
CA LEU A 263 8.81 13.80 -16.98
C LEU A 263 7.42 13.35 -17.46
N ASP A 264 6.85 14.13 -18.33
CA ASP A 264 5.64 13.78 -19.08
C ASP A 264 5.98 13.11 -20.42
N ASP A 265 4.96 12.84 -21.20
CA ASP A 265 5.05 12.24 -22.53
C ASP A 265 5.46 13.24 -23.64
N GLY A 266 5.84 14.45 -23.25
CA GLY A 266 6.18 15.51 -24.20
C GLY A 266 4.99 16.31 -24.72
N ALA A 267 3.76 16.03 -24.27
CA ALA A 267 2.56 16.79 -24.67
C ALA A 267 2.69 18.29 -24.36
N TYR A 268 3.54 18.65 -23.41
CA TYR A 268 3.85 20.02 -22.99
C TYR A 268 5.22 20.52 -23.51
N GLY A 269 5.77 19.91 -24.55
CA GLY A 269 7.08 20.28 -25.12
C GLY A 269 8.28 19.81 -24.32
N GLY A 270 8.08 18.96 -23.33
CA GLY A 270 9.13 18.46 -22.42
C GLY A 270 9.56 19.48 -21.37
N LEU A 271 10.39 19.02 -20.42
CA LEU A 271 10.90 19.83 -19.31
C LEU A 271 12.39 20.15 -19.48
N SER A 272 12.78 21.38 -19.23
CA SER A 272 14.17 21.80 -19.19
C SER A 272 14.86 21.32 -17.90
N VAL A 273 16.20 21.24 -17.90
CA VAL A 273 16.98 20.87 -16.70
C VAL A 273 16.69 21.81 -15.51
N PRO A 274 16.58 23.14 -15.68
CA PRO A 274 16.15 24.02 -14.59
C PRO A 274 14.78 23.67 -14.00
N GLN A 275 13.76 23.41 -14.84
CA GLN A 275 12.44 23.00 -14.39
C GLN A 275 12.48 21.66 -13.64
N LEU A 276 13.18 20.66 -14.18
CA LEU A 276 13.39 19.38 -13.50
C LEU A 276 14.10 19.54 -12.17
N THR A 277 15.07 20.43 -12.08
CA THR A 277 15.77 20.76 -10.82
C THR A 277 14.81 21.41 -9.82
N ALA A 278 14.00 22.35 -10.26
CA ALA A 278 13.00 23.01 -9.40
C ALA A 278 12.01 21.97 -8.84
N LEU A 279 11.49 21.06 -9.67
CA LEU A 279 10.51 20.04 -9.28
C LEU A 279 11.11 18.91 -8.43
N THR A 280 12.37 18.57 -8.62
CA THR A 280 12.99 17.42 -7.95
C THR A 280 13.90 17.81 -6.79
N GLY A 281 14.35 19.07 -6.72
CA GLY A 281 15.38 19.53 -5.79
C GLY A 281 16.76 18.91 -6.05
N LEU A 282 16.97 18.26 -7.19
CA LEU A 282 18.26 17.69 -7.58
C LEU A 282 19.20 18.77 -8.08
N HIS A 283 20.50 18.56 -7.87
CA HIS A 283 21.48 19.43 -8.50
C HIS A 283 21.49 19.26 -10.03
N PRO A 284 21.61 20.32 -10.84
CA PRO A 284 21.54 20.25 -12.31
C PRO A 284 22.51 19.21 -12.93
N ARG A 285 23.73 19.12 -12.44
CA ARG A 285 24.72 18.13 -12.89
C ARG A 285 24.24 16.69 -12.64
N THR A 286 23.63 16.44 -11.49
CA THR A 286 23.06 15.14 -11.15
C THR A 286 21.88 14.83 -12.07
N GLY A 287 20.98 15.80 -12.27
CA GLY A 287 19.84 15.66 -13.19
C GLY A 287 20.31 15.28 -14.60
N ARG A 288 21.24 16.04 -15.19
CA ARG A 288 21.78 15.76 -16.54
C ARG A 288 22.39 14.35 -16.63
N ARG A 289 23.21 13.93 -15.66
CA ARG A 289 23.80 12.60 -15.68
C ARG A 289 22.77 11.48 -15.75
N HIS A 290 21.69 11.59 -14.96
CA HIS A 290 20.63 10.58 -14.97
C HIS A 290 19.72 10.68 -16.20
N LEU A 291 19.51 11.87 -16.75
CA LEU A 291 18.78 12.04 -18.03
C LEU A 291 19.54 11.39 -19.19
N VAL A 292 20.86 11.52 -19.26
CA VAL A 292 21.67 10.82 -20.26
C VAL A 292 21.57 9.31 -20.10
N GLY A 293 21.59 8.79 -18.85
CA GLY A 293 21.39 7.35 -18.60
C GLY A 293 19.98 6.88 -19.00
N LEU A 294 18.94 7.65 -18.72
CA LEU A 294 17.57 7.38 -19.16
C LEU A 294 17.44 7.38 -20.70
N GLN A 295 18.13 8.32 -21.36
CA GLN A 295 18.16 8.41 -22.82
C GLN A 295 18.89 7.19 -23.44
N ALA A 296 20.04 6.83 -22.88
CA ALA A 296 20.77 5.64 -23.32
C ALA A 296 19.94 4.35 -23.17
N ALA A 297 19.06 4.29 -22.18
CA ALA A 297 18.12 3.19 -21.97
C ALA A 297 16.82 3.33 -22.82
N GLY A 298 16.72 4.31 -23.73
CA GLY A 298 15.56 4.51 -24.58
C GLY A 298 14.31 5.06 -23.90
N LEU A 299 14.38 5.42 -22.62
CA LEU A 299 13.23 5.81 -21.82
C LEU A 299 12.84 7.30 -21.95
N VAL A 300 13.78 8.14 -22.36
CA VAL A 300 13.54 9.59 -22.57
C VAL A 300 14.18 10.07 -23.84
N THR A 301 13.59 11.12 -24.42
CA THR A 301 14.12 11.83 -25.59
C THR A 301 14.52 13.25 -25.21
N ALA A 302 15.56 13.75 -25.87
CA ALA A 302 16.00 15.14 -25.77
C ALA A 302 15.44 15.93 -26.95
N GLY A 303 14.72 17.02 -26.67
CA GLY A 303 14.20 17.98 -27.64
C GLY A 303 15.01 19.26 -27.67
N GLY A 304 14.81 20.09 -28.71
CA GLY A 304 15.40 21.46 -28.81
C GLY A 304 16.92 21.49 -28.70
N GLY A 305 17.63 20.50 -29.25
CA GLY A 305 19.10 20.43 -29.14
C GLY A 305 19.59 20.10 -27.74
N GLY A 306 18.85 19.28 -26.97
CA GLY A 306 19.17 18.88 -25.58
C GLY A 306 18.70 19.89 -24.53
N ARG A 307 17.86 20.83 -24.89
CA ARG A 307 17.33 21.84 -23.96
C ARG A 307 16.16 21.35 -23.15
N THR A 308 15.32 20.45 -23.72
CA THR A 308 14.14 19.89 -23.09
C THR A 308 14.20 18.35 -23.12
N TRP A 309 13.50 17.72 -22.19
CA TRP A 309 13.46 16.28 -21.98
C TRP A 309 12.03 15.83 -21.78
N ALA A 310 11.65 14.74 -22.46
CA ALA A 310 10.34 14.13 -22.35
C ALA A 310 10.46 12.61 -22.29
N ARG A 311 9.44 11.90 -21.85
CA ARG A 311 9.38 10.45 -22.00
C ARG A 311 9.35 10.08 -23.48
N SER A 312 10.03 8.98 -23.84
CA SER A 312 10.05 8.47 -25.22
C SER A 312 8.68 7.97 -25.70
N LEU A 313 7.78 7.67 -24.76
CA LEU A 313 6.47 7.10 -25.03
C LEU A 313 5.37 7.94 -24.41
N ALA A 314 4.23 8.03 -25.10
CA ALA A 314 3.05 8.69 -24.60
C ALA A 314 2.60 8.04 -23.27
N ALA A 315 2.40 8.86 -22.25
CA ALA A 315 2.06 8.42 -20.89
C ALA A 315 0.66 7.74 -20.77
N GLY A 316 -0.05 7.59 -21.89
CA GLY A 316 -1.43 7.10 -21.93
C GLY A 316 -1.58 5.58 -22.01
N ASP A 317 -0.55 4.85 -22.42
CA ASP A 317 -0.62 3.41 -22.60
C ASP A 317 0.27 2.65 -21.59
N PRO A 318 -0.33 2.03 -20.55
CA PRO A 318 0.41 1.27 -19.54
C PRO A 318 1.16 0.06 -20.10
N GLU A 319 0.67 -0.55 -21.20
CA GLU A 319 1.30 -1.73 -21.80
C GLU A 319 2.56 -1.32 -22.57
N GLN A 320 2.50 -0.24 -23.35
CA GLN A 320 3.68 0.32 -24.02
C GLN A 320 4.74 0.76 -23.02
N LEU A 321 4.33 1.43 -21.92
CA LEU A 321 5.25 1.80 -20.86
C LEU A 321 5.90 0.56 -20.24
N GLY A 322 5.12 -0.48 -19.94
CA GLY A 322 5.63 -1.75 -19.42
C GLY A 322 6.61 -2.42 -20.36
N GLY A 323 6.33 -2.43 -21.66
CA GLY A 323 7.21 -2.92 -22.72
C GLY A 323 8.55 -2.20 -22.75
N ALA A 324 8.53 -0.86 -22.83
CA ALA A 324 9.75 -0.06 -22.88
C ALA A 324 10.61 -0.19 -21.61
N LEU A 325 9.99 -0.29 -20.43
CA LEU A 325 10.71 -0.54 -19.19
C LEU A 325 11.36 -1.92 -19.20
N SER A 326 10.69 -2.93 -19.77
CA SER A 326 11.23 -4.29 -19.90
C SER A 326 12.40 -4.35 -20.87
N GLU A 327 12.32 -3.67 -22.01
CA GLU A 327 13.41 -3.53 -22.98
C GLU A 327 14.61 -2.82 -22.33
N ALA A 328 14.37 -1.73 -21.59
CA ALA A 328 15.41 -1.04 -20.84
C ALA A 328 16.06 -1.97 -19.79
N ALA A 329 15.30 -2.82 -19.11
CA ALA A 329 15.83 -3.76 -18.13
C ALA A 329 16.71 -4.85 -18.79
N VAL A 330 16.35 -5.29 -20.00
CA VAL A 330 17.18 -6.21 -20.79
C VAL A 330 18.48 -5.53 -21.20
N LEU A 331 18.42 -4.30 -21.76
CA LEU A 331 19.58 -3.53 -22.17
C LEU A 331 20.56 -3.26 -20.99
N LEU A 332 20.01 -3.06 -19.79
CA LEU A 332 20.77 -2.81 -18.56
C LEU A 332 21.20 -4.10 -17.85
N GLU A 333 20.89 -5.27 -18.37
CA GLU A 333 21.20 -6.58 -17.79
C GLU A 333 20.65 -6.77 -16.35
N CYS A 334 19.54 -6.10 -16.02
CA CYS A 334 18.96 -6.11 -14.67
C CYS A 334 17.61 -6.84 -14.57
N THR A 335 17.23 -7.61 -15.58
CA THR A 335 15.98 -8.36 -15.64
C THR A 335 15.83 -9.36 -14.49
N GLY A 336 14.66 -9.42 -13.88
CA GLY A 336 14.29 -10.34 -12.80
C GLY A 336 14.85 -10.01 -11.43
N VAL A 337 15.52 -8.85 -11.25
CA VAL A 337 16.05 -8.42 -9.94
C VAL A 337 14.93 -8.21 -8.94
N THR A 338 13.84 -7.54 -9.36
CA THR A 338 12.67 -7.26 -8.50
C THR A 338 11.96 -8.55 -8.12
N GLU A 339 11.77 -9.47 -9.07
CA GLU A 339 11.12 -10.75 -8.81
C GLU A 339 11.96 -11.64 -7.88
N ARG A 340 13.27 -11.75 -8.09
CA ARG A 340 14.17 -12.47 -7.14
C ARG A 340 14.11 -11.88 -5.73
N ARG A 341 14.00 -10.56 -5.60
CA ARG A 341 13.81 -9.89 -4.32
C ARG A 341 12.48 -10.27 -3.69
N ARG A 342 11.41 -10.23 -4.47
CA ARG A 342 10.05 -10.60 -4.04
C ARG A 342 9.98 -12.04 -3.56
N GLN A 343 10.55 -12.98 -4.31
CA GLN A 343 10.60 -14.39 -3.94
C GLN A 343 11.37 -14.61 -2.62
N ARG A 344 12.51 -13.94 -2.46
CA ARG A 344 13.26 -13.96 -1.20
C ARG A 344 12.42 -13.45 -0.02
N HIS A 345 11.67 -12.36 -0.20
CA HIS A 345 10.82 -11.82 0.86
C HIS A 345 9.64 -12.74 1.17
N LEU A 346 9.05 -13.38 0.16
CA LEU A 346 7.99 -14.37 0.38
C LEU A 346 8.51 -15.59 1.18
N ALA A 347 9.67 -16.12 0.83
CA ALA A 347 10.31 -17.20 1.57
C ALA A 347 10.62 -16.79 3.01
N GLN A 348 11.17 -15.59 3.23
CA GLN A 348 11.42 -15.07 4.58
C GLN A 348 10.15 -14.86 5.39
N ARG A 349 9.04 -14.43 4.73
CA ARG A 349 7.75 -14.28 5.39
C ARG A 349 7.20 -15.64 5.81
N ALA A 350 7.26 -16.63 4.93
CA ALA A 350 6.82 -18.00 5.24
C ALA A 350 7.59 -18.58 6.43
N ALA A 351 8.94 -18.47 6.40
CA ALA A 351 9.81 -18.92 7.49
C ALA A 351 9.49 -18.20 8.82
N PHE A 352 9.27 -16.87 8.77
CA PHE A 352 8.89 -16.10 9.96
C PHE A 352 7.52 -16.50 10.49
N THR A 353 6.54 -16.74 9.62
CA THR A 353 5.20 -17.17 10.04
C THR A 353 5.26 -18.55 10.73
N THR A 354 6.03 -19.49 10.17
CA THR A 354 6.25 -20.81 10.79
C THR A 354 6.92 -20.64 12.17
N TYR A 355 8.01 -19.90 12.23
CA TYR A 355 8.71 -19.61 13.50
C TYR A 355 7.77 -18.97 14.54
N TRP A 356 6.96 -17.98 14.14
CA TRP A 356 6.04 -17.29 15.05
C TRP A 356 4.92 -18.20 15.54
N THR A 357 4.41 -19.06 14.67
CA THR A 357 3.39 -20.06 15.05
C THR A 357 3.94 -21.04 16.08
N ASP A 358 5.14 -21.56 15.85
CA ASP A 358 5.80 -22.48 16.78
C ASP A 358 6.16 -21.78 18.09
N PHE A 359 6.68 -20.57 18.03
CA PHE A 359 6.99 -19.75 19.21
C PHE A 359 5.74 -19.48 20.05
N SER A 360 4.64 -19.08 19.39
CA SER A 360 3.36 -18.80 20.06
C SER A 360 2.76 -20.06 20.71
N ALA A 361 2.86 -21.19 20.02
CA ALA A 361 2.42 -22.49 20.56
C ALA A 361 3.25 -22.89 21.80
N ARG A 362 4.58 -22.77 21.72
CA ARG A 362 5.48 -23.06 22.87
C ARG A 362 5.24 -22.12 24.04
N ARG A 363 5.01 -20.83 23.77
CA ARG A 363 4.70 -19.82 24.79
C ARG A 363 3.36 -20.11 25.47
N GLY A 364 2.33 -20.45 24.71
CA GLY A 364 1.03 -20.89 25.24
C GLY A 364 1.15 -22.11 26.13
N TRP A 365 1.93 -23.11 25.71
CA TRP A 365 2.24 -24.29 26.52
C TRP A 365 3.02 -23.93 27.79
N ALA A 366 4.00 -23.03 27.72
CA ALA A 366 4.78 -22.59 28.89
C ALA A 366 3.92 -21.80 29.90
N VAL A 367 2.99 -20.96 29.42
CA VAL A 367 2.03 -20.24 30.27
C VAL A 367 1.10 -21.25 30.97
N GLN A 368 0.55 -22.24 30.24
CA GLN A 368 -0.31 -23.28 30.84
C GLN A 368 0.38 -24.12 31.91
N ARG A 369 1.71 -24.29 31.80
CA ARG A 369 2.52 -25.00 32.79
C ARG A 369 3.14 -24.12 33.87
N GLY A 370 2.83 -22.82 33.90
CA GLY A 370 3.41 -21.87 34.86
C GLY A 370 4.91 -21.62 34.68
N LEU A 371 5.49 -22.05 33.54
CA LEU A 371 6.92 -21.88 33.22
C LEU A 371 7.22 -20.51 32.59
N TYR A 372 6.20 -19.76 32.20
CA TYR A 372 6.31 -18.44 31.62
C TYR A 372 5.43 -17.44 32.36
N ARG A 373 6.03 -16.31 32.76
CA ARG A 373 5.34 -15.15 33.34
C ARG A 373 5.37 -14.00 32.33
N PRO A 374 4.21 -13.45 31.91
CA PRO A 374 4.14 -12.41 30.87
C PRO A 374 4.84 -11.09 31.25
N ASP A 375 5.07 -10.88 32.53
CA ASP A 375 5.71 -9.70 33.14
C ASP A 375 7.25 -9.78 33.23
N GLN A 376 7.86 -10.92 32.90
CA GLN A 376 9.30 -11.02 32.85
C GLN A 376 9.89 -10.48 31.53
N PRO A 377 11.06 -9.79 31.55
CA PRO A 377 11.72 -9.30 30.36
C PRO A 377 11.99 -10.46 29.39
N GLN A 378 11.63 -10.24 28.14
CA GLN A 378 11.77 -11.26 27.08
C GLN A 378 13.24 -11.57 26.84
N LEU A 379 13.59 -12.84 26.75
CA LEU A 379 14.89 -13.29 26.29
C LEU A 379 15.17 -12.66 24.90
N PRO A 380 16.42 -12.19 24.67
CA PRO A 380 16.77 -11.62 23.37
C PRO A 380 16.54 -12.66 22.26
N LEU A 381 15.91 -12.21 21.18
CA LEU A 381 15.73 -13.05 19.99
C LEU A 381 17.10 -13.53 19.51
N PRO A 382 17.27 -14.82 19.14
CA PRO A 382 18.50 -15.27 18.53
C PRO A 382 18.73 -14.46 17.26
N HIS A 383 19.88 -13.79 17.17
CA HIS A 383 20.29 -13.12 15.95
C HIS A 383 20.35 -14.18 14.84
N ALA A 384 19.53 -13.98 13.79
CA ALA A 384 19.65 -14.79 12.59
C ALA A 384 21.06 -14.59 12.03
N ALA A 385 21.86 -15.64 12.01
CA ALA A 385 23.16 -15.71 11.39
C ALA A 385 23.06 -15.58 9.86
#